data_0864fafcddfc0959281505530659a025
#
_entry.id   0864fafcddfc0959281505530659a025
#
_cell.length_a   1.000
_cell.length_b   1.000
_cell.length_c   1.000
_cell.angle_alpha   90.00
_cell.angle_beta   90.00
_cell.angle_gamma   90.00
#
_symmetry.space_group_name_H-M   'P 1'
#
loop_
_entity.id
_entity.type
_entity.pdbx_description
1 polymer ?
#
loop_
_entity_poly.entity_id
_entity_poly.type
_entity_poly.pdbx_seq_one_letter_code
_entity_poly.pdbx_strand_id
1 'polypeptide(L)'
;MSLAQVHITAEIAENVKLGEGVSIWQYVHIRENVVIGANSIIGRGAYIGIGVQIGANCKIQNYALVYEPAKLEDGVFIGPSVVLTNDEYPRAINPDETLKSGTDWSPVGVTIKKGASIGAGSICVAPVEIGEWALVAAGSTVTKDVPAFALVAGTPAKRINWVGKAGVPLTKLSKEKFQCPKTGQLYLLTEKDKLVEE
;
A
#
# COMPACT_ATOMS: atom_id res chain seq x y z
N MET A 1 -16.90 -5.42 22.24
CA MET A 1 -16.04 -4.45 21.53
C MET A 1 -14.61 -4.71 21.98
N SER A 2 -13.73 -5.08 21.07
CA SER A 2 -12.30 -5.36 21.39
C SER A 2 -11.53 -4.05 21.36
N LEU A 3 -10.93 -3.66 22.48
CA LEU A 3 -10.08 -2.47 22.55
C LEU A 3 -8.85 -2.62 21.64
N ALA A 4 -8.33 -1.49 21.15
CA ALA A 4 -7.05 -1.49 20.46
C ALA A 4 -5.92 -1.99 21.39
N GLN A 5 -5.05 -2.85 20.86
CA GLN A 5 -3.90 -3.37 21.59
C GLN A 5 -2.66 -2.61 21.13
N VAL A 6 -2.05 -1.84 22.01
CA VAL A 6 -0.87 -1.02 21.73
C VAL A 6 0.30 -1.49 22.59
N HIS A 7 1.41 -1.86 21.94
CA HIS A 7 2.62 -2.23 22.67
C HIS A 7 3.23 -1.01 23.37
N ILE A 8 3.71 -1.18 24.59
CA ILE A 8 4.22 -0.08 25.44
C ILE A 8 5.38 0.72 24.82
N THR A 9 6.11 0.15 23.85
CA THR A 9 7.22 0.83 23.15
C THR A 9 6.79 1.48 21.83
N ALA A 10 5.50 1.50 21.50
CA ALA A 10 5.00 2.23 20.34
C ALA A 10 4.86 3.71 20.67
N GLU A 11 5.25 4.57 19.73
CA GLU A 11 5.11 6.02 19.81
C GLU A 11 3.92 6.45 18.97
N ILE A 12 2.89 6.96 19.62
CA ILE A 12 1.62 7.36 18.96
C ILE A 12 1.32 8.79 19.31
N ALA A 13 1.17 9.66 18.32
CA ALA A 13 0.83 11.06 18.50
C ALA A 13 -0.62 11.22 19.02
N GLU A 14 -0.91 12.38 19.66
CA GLU A 14 -2.14 12.61 20.42
C GLU A 14 -3.43 12.52 19.59
N ASN A 15 -3.43 12.96 18.33
CA ASN A 15 -4.65 13.04 17.50
C ASN A 15 -4.86 11.80 16.60
N VAL A 16 -4.22 10.67 16.92
CA VAL A 16 -4.38 9.42 16.18
C VAL A 16 -5.72 8.76 16.54
N LYS A 17 -6.44 8.30 15.51
CA LYS A 17 -7.72 7.57 15.70
C LYS A 17 -7.50 6.10 15.37
N LEU A 18 -7.66 5.23 16.36
CA LEU A 18 -7.59 3.78 16.20
C LEU A 18 -9.00 3.19 16.25
N GLY A 19 -9.31 2.38 15.23
CA GLY A 19 -10.54 1.59 15.20
C GLY A 19 -10.51 0.43 16.19
N GLU A 20 -11.65 -0.22 16.36
CA GLU A 20 -11.80 -1.39 17.21
C GLU A 20 -10.89 -2.54 16.76
N GLY A 21 -10.26 -3.25 17.69
CA GLY A 21 -9.42 -4.43 17.42
C GLY A 21 -8.10 -4.14 16.69
N VAL A 22 -7.68 -2.88 16.55
CA VAL A 22 -6.37 -2.52 16.00
C VAL A 22 -5.25 -3.05 16.89
N SER A 23 -4.20 -3.60 16.27
CA SER A 23 -3.01 -4.09 16.98
C SER A 23 -1.76 -3.34 16.52
N ILE A 24 -1.06 -2.70 17.47
CA ILE A 24 0.18 -1.94 17.23
C ILE A 24 1.32 -2.62 17.93
N TRP A 25 2.34 -3.02 17.20
CA TRP A 25 3.50 -3.76 17.70
C TRP A 25 4.63 -2.85 18.18
N GLN A 26 5.77 -3.46 18.60
CA GLN A 26 6.92 -2.78 19.19
C GLN A 26 7.51 -1.74 18.23
N TYR A 27 7.93 -0.60 18.80
CA TYR A 27 8.67 0.46 18.09
C TYR A 27 7.98 1.01 16.82
N VAL A 28 6.67 0.86 16.73
CA VAL A 28 5.88 1.55 15.71
C VAL A 28 5.86 3.04 16.02
N HIS A 29 6.04 3.87 15.01
CA HIS A 29 5.89 5.31 15.13
C HIS A 29 4.71 5.79 14.27
N ILE A 30 3.67 6.29 14.91
CA ILE A 30 2.46 6.82 14.25
C ILE A 30 2.39 8.33 14.50
N ARG A 31 2.45 9.09 13.41
CA ARG A 31 2.41 10.55 13.45
C ARG A 31 0.99 11.08 13.63
N GLU A 32 0.90 12.40 13.73
CA GLU A 32 -0.30 13.18 14.03
C GLU A 32 -1.40 12.97 12.98
N ASN A 33 -2.65 12.99 13.43
CA ASN A 33 -3.86 12.94 12.60
C ASN A 33 -4.03 11.66 11.75
N VAL A 34 -3.28 10.59 12.02
CA VAL A 34 -3.45 9.30 11.37
C VAL A 34 -4.78 8.67 11.79
N VAL A 35 -5.44 8.03 10.83
CA VAL A 35 -6.66 7.24 11.07
C VAL A 35 -6.41 5.80 10.64
N ILE A 36 -6.67 4.84 11.53
CA ILE A 36 -6.51 3.40 11.26
C ILE A 36 -7.84 2.70 11.51
N GLY A 37 -8.39 2.07 10.48
CA GLY A 37 -9.64 1.32 10.52
C GLY A 37 -9.56 0.03 11.34
N ALA A 38 -10.72 -0.49 11.71
CA ALA A 38 -10.87 -1.64 12.62
C ALA A 38 -10.09 -2.88 12.17
N ASN A 39 -9.64 -3.69 13.13
CA ASN A 39 -8.93 -4.97 12.95
C ASN A 39 -7.61 -4.88 12.18
N SER A 40 -7.08 -3.68 11.95
CA SER A 40 -5.81 -3.50 11.25
C SER A 40 -4.61 -3.78 12.17
N ILE A 41 -3.54 -4.29 11.58
CA ILE A 41 -2.32 -4.69 12.29
C ILE A 41 -1.16 -3.87 11.77
N ILE A 42 -0.43 -3.19 12.68
CA ILE A 42 0.76 -2.42 12.35
C ILE A 42 1.97 -3.13 12.97
N GLY A 43 2.82 -3.68 12.12
CA GLY A 43 3.97 -4.48 12.48
C GLY A 43 5.12 -3.68 13.09
N ARG A 44 6.02 -4.39 13.77
CA ARG A 44 7.16 -3.80 14.49
C ARG A 44 7.95 -2.81 13.64
N GLY A 45 8.25 -1.65 14.22
CA GLY A 45 9.12 -0.63 13.62
C GLY A 45 8.57 0.02 12.36
N ALA A 46 7.28 -0.17 12.05
CA ALA A 46 6.65 0.54 10.94
C ALA A 46 6.52 2.04 11.28
N TYR A 47 6.67 2.88 10.25
CA TYR A 47 6.44 4.32 10.32
C TYR A 47 5.18 4.68 9.55
N ILE A 48 4.29 5.44 10.19
CA ILE A 48 3.06 5.95 9.59
C ILE A 48 3.07 7.47 9.67
N GLY A 49 3.17 8.14 8.53
CA GLY A 49 3.31 9.59 8.39
C GLY A 49 2.06 10.38 8.73
N ILE A 50 2.19 11.70 8.79
CA ILE A 50 1.14 12.64 9.21
C ILE A 50 -0.11 12.50 8.36
N GLY A 51 -1.29 12.33 9.00
CA GLY A 51 -2.58 12.33 8.32
C GLY A 51 -2.83 11.13 7.38
N VAL A 52 -1.95 10.12 7.37
CA VAL A 52 -2.14 8.89 6.62
C VAL A 52 -3.46 8.23 7.01
N GLN A 53 -4.19 7.74 6.02
CA GLN A 53 -5.46 7.04 6.21
C GLN A 53 -5.33 5.57 5.86
N ILE A 54 -5.61 4.70 6.81
CA ILE A 54 -5.57 3.25 6.65
C ILE A 54 -6.96 2.70 6.94
N GLY A 55 -7.52 1.96 6.00
CA GLY A 55 -8.82 1.30 6.11
C GLY A 55 -8.84 0.16 7.13
N ALA A 56 -9.95 -0.55 7.18
CA ALA A 56 -10.14 -1.70 8.05
C ALA A 56 -9.45 -2.97 7.49
N ASN A 57 -9.13 -3.93 8.39
CA ASN A 57 -8.55 -5.23 8.04
C ASN A 57 -7.23 -5.15 7.27
N CYS A 58 -6.48 -4.06 7.41
CA CYS A 58 -5.17 -3.90 6.78
C CYS A 58 -4.06 -4.59 7.59
N LYS A 59 -3.01 -5.03 6.88
CA LYS A 59 -1.80 -5.58 7.50
C LYS A 59 -0.59 -4.82 7.00
N ILE A 60 -0.03 -3.97 7.84
CA ILE A 60 1.23 -3.26 7.58
C ILE A 60 2.33 -4.03 8.29
N GLN A 61 3.24 -4.61 7.53
CA GLN A 61 4.28 -5.49 8.07
C GLN A 61 5.46 -4.71 8.64
N ASN A 62 6.37 -5.45 9.28
CA ASN A 62 7.50 -4.88 10.00
C ASN A 62 8.35 -3.95 9.12
N TYR A 63 8.75 -2.81 9.69
CA TYR A 63 9.64 -1.82 9.06
C TYR A 63 9.12 -1.22 7.74
N ALA A 64 7.84 -1.31 7.46
CA ALA A 64 7.23 -0.58 6.35
C ALA A 64 7.22 0.93 6.65
N LEU A 65 7.50 1.74 5.62
CA LEU A 65 7.50 3.20 5.70
C LEU A 65 6.33 3.72 4.85
N VAL A 66 5.30 4.21 5.52
CA VAL A 66 4.07 4.74 4.89
C VAL A 66 4.06 6.24 5.10
N TYR A 67 4.65 6.97 4.14
CA TYR A 67 4.72 8.42 4.20
C TYR A 67 3.41 9.10 3.79
N GLU A 68 3.19 10.29 4.33
CA GLU A 68 2.07 11.17 3.98
C GLU A 68 2.17 11.67 2.52
N PRO A 69 1.06 11.93 1.86
CA PRO A 69 -0.34 11.74 2.25
C PRO A 69 -0.93 10.41 1.77
N ALA A 70 -0.27 9.29 2.03
CA ALA A 70 -0.73 7.97 1.58
C ALA A 70 -2.16 7.65 2.05
N LYS A 71 -2.90 6.94 1.17
CA LYS A 71 -4.25 6.44 1.46
C LYS A 71 -4.33 4.95 1.13
N LEU A 72 -4.69 4.15 2.11
CA LEU A 72 -4.86 2.70 1.99
C LEU A 72 -6.31 2.35 2.28
N GLU A 73 -6.99 1.75 1.33
CA GLU A 73 -8.36 1.26 1.51
C GLU A 73 -8.39 -0.06 2.31
N ASP A 74 -9.58 -0.62 2.53
CA ASP A 74 -9.75 -1.81 3.35
C ASP A 74 -9.02 -3.04 2.79
N GLY A 75 -8.52 -3.89 3.67
CA GLY A 75 -7.91 -5.17 3.31
C GLY A 75 -6.55 -5.08 2.61
N VAL A 76 -5.90 -3.93 2.63
CA VAL A 76 -4.58 -3.73 2.02
C VAL A 76 -3.50 -4.47 2.81
N PHE A 77 -2.61 -5.13 2.08
CA PHE A 77 -1.40 -5.75 2.63
C PHE A 77 -0.16 -4.98 2.20
N ILE A 78 0.63 -4.53 3.15
CA ILE A 78 1.95 -3.91 2.96
C ILE A 78 3.00 -4.85 3.52
N GLY A 79 3.85 -5.39 2.65
CA GLY A 79 4.93 -6.31 3.01
C GLY A 79 6.03 -5.66 3.87
N PRO A 80 6.91 -6.48 4.49
CA PRO A 80 8.03 -5.96 5.28
C PRO A 80 8.93 -5.05 4.45
N SER A 81 9.39 -3.96 5.06
CA SER A 81 10.35 -3.01 4.45
C SER A 81 9.86 -2.38 3.13
N VAL A 82 8.56 -2.33 2.90
CA VAL A 82 7.97 -1.58 1.79
C VAL A 82 8.10 -0.08 2.07
N VAL A 83 8.39 0.70 1.03
CA VAL A 83 8.44 2.16 1.10
C VAL A 83 7.39 2.76 0.16
N LEU A 84 6.47 3.54 0.72
CA LEU A 84 5.60 4.44 -0.04
C LEU A 84 6.20 5.84 0.05
N THR A 85 6.76 6.36 -1.06
CA THR A 85 7.41 7.68 -1.05
C THR A 85 6.41 8.82 -1.08
N ASN A 86 6.87 10.06 -0.89
CA ASN A 86 6.01 11.24 -0.85
C ASN A 86 6.61 12.48 -1.52
N ASP A 87 7.80 12.36 -2.11
CA ASP A 87 8.46 13.42 -2.85
C ASP A 87 8.82 12.93 -4.26
N GLU A 88 8.31 13.62 -5.29
CA GLU A 88 8.57 13.28 -6.69
C GLU A 88 9.98 13.69 -7.13
N TYR A 89 10.48 14.82 -6.58
CA TYR A 89 11.77 15.40 -6.96
C TYR A 89 12.61 15.77 -5.73
N PRO A 90 13.08 14.76 -4.96
CA PRO A 90 13.73 15.01 -3.68
C PRO A 90 15.04 15.79 -3.83
N ARG A 91 15.18 16.83 -3.04
CA ARG A 91 16.40 17.63 -2.88
C ARG A 91 16.47 18.13 -1.44
N ALA A 92 17.64 18.09 -0.84
CA ALA A 92 17.88 18.62 0.50
C ALA A 92 17.96 20.15 0.52
N ILE A 93 18.36 20.74 -0.60
CA ILE A 93 18.58 22.18 -0.73
C ILE A 93 17.81 22.76 -1.91
N ASN A 94 17.52 24.07 -1.82
CA ASN A 94 16.96 24.89 -2.89
C ASN A 94 18.04 25.24 -3.93
N PRO A 95 17.67 25.77 -5.12
CA PRO A 95 18.66 26.21 -6.13
C PRO A 95 19.64 27.28 -5.66
N ASP A 96 19.31 28.04 -4.62
CA ASP A 96 20.15 29.07 -3.96
C ASP A 96 21.01 28.49 -2.82
N GLU A 97 21.10 27.14 -2.72
CA GLU A 97 21.86 26.38 -1.73
C GLU A 97 21.34 26.47 -0.28
N THR A 98 20.19 27.11 -0.04
CA THR A 98 19.55 27.12 1.28
C THR A 98 18.90 25.77 1.57
N LEU A 99 18.89 25.35 2.86
CA LEU A 99 18.22 24.12 3.28
C LEU A 99 16.71 24.21 3.01
N LYS A 100 16.15 23.22 2.35
CA LYS A 100 14.70 23.13 2.16
C LYS A 100 13.96 22.97 3.49
N SER A 101 12.86 23.70 3.61
CA SER A 101 11.90 23.61 4.70
C SER A 101 10.63 22.87 4.27
N GLY A 102 9.71 22.67 5.19
CA GLY A 102 8.40 22.06 4.88
C GLY A 102 7.52 22.87 3.91
N THR A 103 7.85 24.14 3.64
CA THR A 103 7.13 25.01 2.69
C THR A 103 7.73 25.02 1.29
N ASP A 104 8.88 24.38 1.10
CA ASP A 104 9.62 24.41 -0.17
C ASP A 104 9.31 23.22 -1.08
N TRP A 105 8.34 22.39 -0.72
CA TRP A 105 7.89 21.24 -1.50
C TRP A 105 6.42 20.93 -1.23
N SER A 106 5.81 20.17 -2.12
CA SER A 106 4.43 19.70 -1.96
C SER A 106 4.42 18.17 -1.92
N PRO A 107 3.95 17.57 -0.85
CA PRO A 107 3.91 16.12 -0.76
C PRO A 107 2.92 15.55 -1.78
N VAL A 108 3.32 14.47 -2.44
CA VAL A 108 2.49 13.64 -3.31
C VAL A 108 2.36 12.24 -2.71
N GLY A 109 1.23 11.57 -2.87
CA GLY A 109 0.95 10.35 -2.15
C GLY A 109 0.75 9.12 -3.02
N VAL A 110 0.85 7.97 -2.37
CA VAL A 110 0.47 6.67 -2.92
C VAL A 110 -0.95 6.35 -2.48
N THR A 111 -1.81 6.00 -3.43
CA THR A 111 -3.16 5.50 -3.14
C THR A 111 -3.21 4.00 -3.41
N ILE A 112 -3.62 3.21 -2.41
CA ILE A 112 -3.72 1.76 -2.53
C ILE A 112 -5.17 1.35 -2.32
N LYS A 113 -5.75 0.77 -3.37
CA LYS A 113 -7.15 0.39 -3.40
C LYS A 113 -7.40 -0.93 -2.67
N LYS A 114 -8.66 -1.18 -2.39
CA LYS A 114 -9.15 -2.32 -1.62
C LYS A 114 -8.51 -3.65 -2.01
N GLY A 115 -8.05 -4.39 -1.02
CA GLY A 115 -7.52 -5.75 -1.17
C GLY A 115 -6.19 -5.87 -1.91
N ALA A 116 -5.58 -4.75 -2.35
CA ALA A 116 -4.28 -4.79 -3.02
C ALA A 116 -3.15 -5.19 -2.06
N SER A 117 -2.11 -5.80 -2.60
CA SER A 117 -0.97 -6.32 -1.84
C SER A 117 0.35 -5.84 -2.42
N ILE A 118 1.22 -5.33 -1.55
CA ILE A 118 2.57 -4.89 -1.91
C ILE A 118 3.58 -5.86 -1.30
N GLY A 119 4.35 -6.54 -2.14
CA GLY A 119 5.36 -7.51 -1.72
C GLY A 119 6.53 -6.87 -0.98
N ALA A 120 7.20 -7.66 -0.14
CA ALA A 120 8.31 -7.23 0.71
C ALA A 120 9.40 -6.48 -0.06
N GLY A 121 9.95 -5.42 0.53
CA GLY A 121 11.06 -4.63 -0.03
C GLY A 121 10.72 -3.86 -1.30
N SER A 122 9.44 -3.75 -1.67
CA SER A 122 9.02 -2.95 -2.84
C SER A 122 8.99 -1.46 -2.51
N ILE A 123 9.18 -0.63 -3.55
CA ILE A 123 9.09 0.82 -3.46
C ILE A 123 7.97 1.29 -4.39
N CYS A 124 7.02 2.04 -3.85
CA CYS A 124 6.01 2.75 -4.65
C CYS A 124 6.40 4.23 -4.70
N VAL A 125 6.82 4.69 -5.88
CA VAL A 125 7.27 6.08 -6.12
C VAL A 125 6.05 6.93 -6.40
N ALA A 126 5.71 7.82 -5.46
CA ALA A 126 4.58 8.73 -5.58
C ALA A 126 4.78 9.76 -6.70
N PRO A 127 3.69 10.23 -7.38
CA PRO A 127 2.31 9.77 -7.18
C PRO A 127 1.99 8.52 -7.99
N VAL A 128 1.40 7.50 -7.35
CA VAL A 128 0.88 6.31 -8.05
C VAL A 128 -0.39 5.79 -7.36
N GLU A 129 -1.27 5.18 -8.15
CA GLU A 129 -2.41 4.41 -7.66
C GLU A 129 -2.20 2.91 -7.91
N ILE A 130 -2.39 2.10 -6.88
CA ILE A 130 -2.42 0.64 -6.98
C ILE A 130 -3.88 0.19 -6.94
N GLY A 131 -4.34 -0.36 -8.06
CA GLY A 131 -5.73 -0.75 -8.25
C GLY A 131 -6.20 -1.88 -7.34
N GLU A 132 -7.51 -2.05 -7.23
CA GLU A 132 -8.12 -3.08 -6.38
C GLU A 132 -7.58 -4.46 -6.66
N TRP A 133 -7.26 -5.22 -5.61
CA TRP A 133 -6.76 -6.59 -5.67
C TRP A 133 -5.49 -6.77 -6.51
N ALA A 134 -4.82 -5.70 -6.90
CA ALA A 134 -3.52 -5.80 -7.57
C ALA A 134 -2.45 -6.38 -6.64
N LEU A 135 -1.47 -7.04 -7.22
CA LEU A 135 -0.33 -7.61 -6.51
C LEU A 135 0.97 -7.08 -7.08
N VAL A 136 1.72 -6.37 -6.26
CA VAL A 136 3.10 -5.97 -6.54
C VAL A 136 4.02 -7.06 -5.98
N ALA A 137 4.80 -7.70 -6.85
CA ALA A 137 5.76 -8.73 -6.44
C ALA A 137 6.88 -8.13 -5.57
N ALA A 138 7.44 -8.92 -4.66
CA ALA A 138 8.52 -8.48 -3.78
C ALA A 138 9.72 -7.88 -4.55
N GLY A 139 10.35 -6.85 -3.98
CA GLY A 139 11.52 -6.18 -4.55
C GLY A 139 11.23 -5.33 -5.80
N SER A 140 9.97 -5.01 -6.08
CA SER A 140 9.59 -4.23 -7.25
C SER A 140 9.66 -2.72 -6.99
N THR A 141 9.94 -1.92 -8.04
CA THR A 141 9.84 -0.46 -8.00
C THR A 141 8.70 0.00 -8.89
N VAL A 142 7.60 0.41 -8.27
CA VAL A 142 6.40 0.89 -8.97
C VAL A 142 6.54 2.39 -9.24
N THR A 143 6.51 2.78 -10.51
CA THR A 143 6.67 4.17 -10.98
C THR A 143 5.49 4.65 -11.82
N LYS A 144 4.44 3.84 -11.96
CA LYS A 144 3.21 4.13 -12.71
C LYS A 144 2.03 3.43 -12.04
N ASP A 145 0.84 3.91 -12.29
CA ASP A 145 -0.39 3.29 -11.81
C ASP A 145 -0.47 1.81 -12.20
N VAL A 146 -0.98 1.01 -11.28
CA VAL A 146 -1.16 -0.43 -11.44
C VAL A 146 -2.65 -0.72 -11.59
N PRO A 147 -3.10 -1.31 -12.70
CA PRO A 147 -4.50 -1.66 -12.89
C PRO A 147 -5.02 -2.64 -11.83
N ALA A 148 -6.32 -2.60 -11.57
CA ALA A 148 -6.98 -3.60 -10.72
C ALA A 148 -6.67 -5.02 -11.20
N PHE A 149 -6.46 -5.95 -10.27
CA PHE A 149 -6.11 -7.35 -10.52
C PHE A 149 -4.79 -7.57 -11.29
N ALA A 150 -3.98 -6.55 -11.54
CA ALA A 150 -2.70 -6.75 -12.21
C ALA A 150 -1.66 -7.34 -11.25
N LEU A 151 -0.90 -8.33 -11.73
CA LEU A 151 0.34 -8.78 -11.12
C LEU A 151 1.51 -8.07 -11.80
N VAL A 152 2.20 -7.22 -11.04
CA VAL A 152 3.36 -6.47 -11.56
C VAL A 152 4.65 -6.88 -10.85
N ALA A 153 5.77 -6.86 -11.57
CA ALA A 153 7.09 -7.20 -11.04
C ALA A 153 8.20 -6.41 -11.73
N GLY A 154 9.33 -6.26 -11.05
CA GLY A 154 10.58 -5.72 -11.59
C GLY A 154 10.84 -4.24 -11.24
N THR A 155 11.95 -3.73 -11.76
CA THR A 155 12.42 -2.35 -11.58
C THR A 155 12.80 -1.76 -12.94
N PRO A 156 11.94 -0.88 -13.53
CA PRO A 156 10.61 -0.52 -13.06
C PRO A 156 9.59 -1.67 -13.20
N ALA A 157 8.58 -1.70 -12.33
CA ALA A 157 7.54 -2.73 -12.32
C ALA A 157 6.71 -2.71 -13.61
N LYS A 158 6.49 -3.89 -14.17
CA LYS A 158 5.64 -4.10 -15.36
C LYS A 158 4.65 -5.22 -15.08
N ARG A 159 3.47 -5.14 -15.70
CA ARG A 159 2.48 -6.24 -15.59
C ARG A 159 3.03 -7.50 -16.26
N ILE A 160 3.11 -8.57 -15.49
CA ILE A 160 3.54 -9.90 -15.94
C ILE A 160 2.39 -10.89 -16.04
N ASN A 161 1.30 -10.66 -15.30
CA ASN A 161 0.08 -11.49 -15.33
C ASN A 161 -1.10 -10.72 -14.71
N TRP A 162 -2.20 -11.41 -14.54
CA TRP A 162 -3.32 -11.05 -13.70
C TRP A 162 -3.38 -11.93 -12.45
N VAL A 163 -4.00 -11.43 -11.39
CA VAL A 163 -4.18 -12.13 -10.11
C VAL A 163 -5.63 -12.00 -9.67
N GLY A 164 -6.19 -13.07 -9.12
CA GLY A 164 -7.53 -13.03 -8.55
C GLY A 164 -7.53 -12.66 -7.07
N LYS A 165 -8.72 -12.52 -6.47
CA LYS A 165 -8.89 -12.22 -5.02
C LYS A 165 -8.21 -13.24 -4.10
N ALA A 166 -7.97 -14.45 -4.56
CA ALA A 166 -7.22 -15.46 -3.81
C ALA A 166 -5.70 -15.23 -3.75
N GLY A 167 -5.18 -14.15 -4.39
CA GLY A 167 -3.78 -13.78 -4.39
C GLY A 167 -2.87 -14.69 -5.23
N VAL A 168 -3.43 -15.50 -6.12
CA VAL A 168 -2.68 -16.40 -7.00
C VAL A 168 -2.80 -15.94 -8.46
N PRO A 169 -1.72 -16.13 -9.28
CA PRO A 169 -1.78 -15.83 -10.70
C PRO A 169 -2.92 -16.58 -11.39
N LEU A 170 -3.62 -15.89 -12.27
CA LEU A 170 -4.72 -16.47 -13.04
C LEU A 170 -4.20 -17.32 -14.20
N THR A 171 -4.90 -18.41 -14.49
CA THR A 171 -4.70 -19.25 -15.67
C THR A 171 -5.48 -18.64 -16.83
N LYS A 172 -4.82 -18.41 -17.95
CA LYS A 172 -5.46 -17.92 -19.17
C LYS A 172 -6.19 -19.06 -19.86
N LEU A 173 -7.51 -18.92 -20.05
CA LEU A 173 -8.34 -19.90 -20.77
C LEU A 173 -8.52 -19.51 -22.26
N SER A 174 -8.62 -18.21 -22.56
CA SER A 174 -8.73 -17.66 -23.92
C SER A 174 -8.09 -16.29 -23.98
N LYS A 175 -8.26 -15.57 -25.12
CA LYS A 175 -7.76 -14.19 -25.25
C LYS A 175 -8.31 -13.24 -24.17
N GLU A 176 -9.56 -13.44 -23.77
CA GLU A 176 -10.29 -12.54 -22.87
C GLU A 176 -10.71 -13.20 -21.56
N LYS A 177 -10.56 -14.52 -21.40
CA LYS A 177 -11.05 -15.26 -20.23
C LYS A 177 -9.93 -15.86 -19.43
N PHE A 178 -10.00 -15.66 -18.11
CA PHE A 178 -9.04 -16.13 -17.13
C PHE A 178 -9.77 -16.84 -16.00
N GLN A 179 -9.09 -17.75 -15.32
CA GLN A 179 -9.62 -18.51 -14.19
C GLN A 179 -8.64 -18.53 -13.03
N CYS A 180 -9.16 -18.37 -11.82
CA CYS A 180 -8.39 -18.59 -10.60
C CYS A 180 -8.20 -20.11 -10.38
N PRO A 181 -6.97 -20.63 -10.40
CA PRO A 181 -6.75 -22.08 -10.21
C PRO A 181 -7.09 -22.56 -8.80
N LYS A 182 -7.17 -21.66 -7.82
CA LYS A 182 -7.48 -21.99 -6.43
C LYS A 182 -8.98 -22.03 -6.13
N THR A 183 -9.75 -21.13 -6.74
CA THR A 183 -11.19 -20.96 -6.41
C THR A 183 -12.12 -21.34 -7.55
N GLY A 184 -11.59 -21.47 -8.77
CA GLY A 184 -12.42 -21.67 -9.98
C GLY A 184 -13.07 -20.38 -10.49
N GLN A 185 -12.97 -19.25 -9.75
CA GLN A 185 -13.58 -17.98 -10.14
C GLN A 185 -13.07 -17.54 -11.51
N LEU A 186 -14.01 -17.06 -12.33
CA LEU A 186 -13.74 -16.57 -13.68
C LEU A 186 -13.60 -15.05 -13.71
N TYR A 187 -12.78 -14.59 -14.63
CA TYR A 187 -12.50 -13.17 -14.88
C TYR A 187 -12.49 -12.91 -16.37
N LEU A 188 -12.98 -11.73 -16.77
CA LEU A 188 -13.01 -11.29 -18.16
C LEU A 188 -12.11 -10.07 -18.36
N LEU A 189 -11.31 -10.10 -19.41
CA LEU A 189 -10.53 -8.96 -19.87
C LEU A 189 -11.39 -8.14 -20.84
N THR A 190 -11.63 -6.89 -20.46
CA THR A 190 -12.40 -5.96 -21.29
C THR A 190 -11.55 -5.39 -22.44
N GLU A 191 -12.19 -4.81 -23.46
CA GLU A 191 -11.51 -4.10 -24.57
C GLU A 191 -10.59 -2.96 -24.10
N LYS A 192 -10.86 -2.40 -22.91
CA LYS A 192 -10.04 -1.35 -22.28
C LYS A 192 -8.86 -1.89 -21.44
N ASP A 193 -8.47 -3.14 -21.64
CA ASP A 193 -7.40 -3.82 -20.91
C ASP A 193 -7.60 -3.78 -19.37
N LYS A 194 -8.86 -3.94 -18.92
CA LYS A 194 -9.24 -4.04 -17.52
C LYS A 194 -9.79 -5.43 -17.24
N LEU A 195 -9.31 -6.07 -16.18
CA LEU A 195 -9.87 -7.34 -15.72
C LEU A 195 -11.06 -7.08 -14.80
N VAL A 196 -12.13 -7.82 -15.00
CA VAL A 196 -13.34 -7.79 -14.16
C VAL A 196 -13.73 -9.21 -13.76
N GLU A 197 -14.29 -9.36 -12.57
CA GLU A 197 -14.83 -10.63 -12.07
C GLU A 197 -16.16 -10.94 -12.77
N GLU A 198 -16.33 -12.20 -13.22
CA GLU A 198 -17.56 -12.70 -13.87
C GLU A 198 -18.59 -13.21 -12.83
#